data_bf349af4d4029c20e3b94b135f4a7731
#
_entry.id   bf349af4d4029c20e3b94b135f4a7731
#
_cell.length_a   1.000
_cell.length_b   1.000
_cell.length_c   1.000
_cell.angle_alpha   90.00
_cell.angle_beta   90.00
_cell.angle_gamma   90.00
#
_symmetry.space_group_name_H-M   'P 1'
#
loop_
_entity.id
_entity.type
_entity.pdbx_description
1 polymer ?
#
loop_
_entity_poly.entity_id
_entity_poly.type
_entity_poly.pdbx_seq_one_letter_code
_entity_poly.pdbx_strand_id
1 'polypeptide(L)'
;MKIAVFSDIHGNLKALKTVLRQIGERNADLTVFLGDIFQRGNEEFECLELLKESGIICLKGNCELYAEHGVDVDPDVEHLREYYEGIRSRLTAEQTEFISNMPLFYETECCGHKMRFSHFLFLDVDAPYPFLPLSSLKNGDFDKACLSAEVKKYDLAAVGHSHQNFVNENVVSVSAAGLEGASWLLIEADEKSLSYERISIE
;
A
#
# COMPACT_ATOMS: atom_id res chain seq x y z
N MET A 1 -14.14 -9.21 13.29
CA MET A 1 -13.83 -8.88 11.88
C MET A 1 -12.35 -9.09 11.64
N LYS A 2 -12.00 -9.75 10.54
CA LYS A 2 -10.61 -9.99 10.13
C LYS A 2 -10.29 -9.17 8.89
N ILE A 3 -9.23 -8.36 8.94
CA ILE A 3 -8.79 -7.53 7.83
C ILE A 3 -7.38 -7.93 7.45
N ALA A 4 -7.18 -8.35 6.21
CA ALA A 4 -5.86 -8.62 5.64
C ALA A 4 -5.31 -7.38 4.96
N VAL A 5 -4.03 -7.05 5.21
CA VAL A 5 -3.36 -5.88 4.62
C VAL A 5 -1.99 -6.28 4.09
N PHE A 6 -1.72 -5.99 2.83
CA PHE A 6 -0.41 -6.19 2.21
C PHE A 6 -0.05 -5.01 1.30
N SER A 7 1.23 -4.88 0.92
CA SER A 7 1.76 -3.72 0.22
C SER A 7 2.92 -4.08 -0.69
N ASP A 8 3.24 -3.20 -1.64
CA ASP A 8 4.53 -3.17 -2.33
C ASP A 8 4.87 -4.52 -3.00
N ILE A 9 4.04 -4.95 -3.94
CA ILE A 9 4.21 -6.24 -4.65
C ILE A 9 5.29 -6.18 -5.73
N HIS A 10 5.51 -5.01 -6.30
CA HIS A 10 6.61 -4.73 -7.24
C HIS A 10 6.80 -5.79 -8.33
N GLY A 11 5.74 -6.16 -9.04
CA GLY A 11 5.79 -7.09 -10.16
C GLY A 11 6.17 -8.53 -9.80
N ASN A 12 6.04 -8.92 -8.53
CA ASN A 12 6.30 -10.29 -8.07
C ASN A 12 5.01 -11.10 -8.01
N LEU A 13 4.62 -11.69 -9.15
CA LEU A 13 3.39 -12.47 -9.28
C LEU A 13 3.35 -13.68 -8.35
N LYS A 14 4.51 -14.32 -8.12
CA LYS A 14 4.59 -15.48 -7.21
C LYS A 14 4.24 -15.06 -5.78
N ALA A 15 4.81 -13.95 -5.31
CA ALA A 15 4.51 -13.42 -3.99
C ALA A 15 3.05 -13.00 -3.87
N LEU A 16 2.49 -12.32 -4.87
CA LEU A 16 1.07 -11.94 -4.89
C LEU A 16 0.15 -13.15 -4.77
N LYS A 17 0.37 -14.20 -5.56
CA LYS A 17 -0.40 -15.45 -5.49
C LYS A 17 -0.28 -16.11 -4.12
N THR A 18 0.92 -16.08 -3.52
CA THR A 18 1.14 -16.65 -2.18
C THR A 18 0.35 -15.89 -1.12
N VAL A 19 0.43 -14.56 -1.12
CA VAL A 19 -0.32 -13.69 -0.18
C VAL A 19 -1.82 -13.94 -0.32
N LEU A 20 -2.37 -13.88 -1.54
CA LEU A 20 -3.81 -14.07 -1.76
C LEU A 20 -4.28 -15.47 -1.30
N ARG A 21 -3.49 -16.52 -1.52
CA ARG A 21 -3.78 -17.86 -1.01
C ARG A 21 -3.79 -17.89 0.52
N GLN A 22 -2.75 -17.35 1.17
CA GLN A 22 -2.65 -17.30 2.63
C GLN A 22 -3.81 -16.52 3.25
N ILE A 23 -4.21 -15.39 2.64
CA ILE A 23 -5.37 -14.59 3.07
C ILE A 23 -6.66 -15.41 2.99
N GLY A 24 -6.86 -16.14 1.88
CA GLY A 24 -8.01 -17.04 1.72
C GLY A 24 -8.07 -18.13 2.80
N GLU A 25 -6.92 -18.72 3.16
CA GLU A 25 -6.82 -19.73 4.22
C GLU A 25 -7.13 -19.17 5.61
N ARG A 26 -6.92 -17.87 5.85
CA ARG A 26 -7.24 -17.18 7.11
C ARG A 26 -8.69 -16.68 7.18
N ASN A 27 -9.46 -16.78 6.09
CA ASN A 27 -10.85 -16.33 5.99
C ASN A 27 -10.97 -14.85 6.40
N ALA A 28 -10.16 -13.96 5.80
CA ALA A 28 -10.27 -12.54 6.01
C ALA A 28 -11.60 -12.01 5.45
N ASP A 29 -12.30 -11.19 6.24
CA ASP A 29 -13.58 -10.57 5.86
C ASP A 29 -13.37 -9.42 4.88
N LEU A 30 -12.20 -8.77 4.95
CA LEU A 30 -11.80 -7.64 4.11
C LEU A 30 -10.31 -7.77 3.76
N THR A 31 -9.96 -7.43 2.53
CA THR A 31 -8.56 -7.39 2.09
C THR A 31 -8.25 -6.03 1.48
N VAL A 32 -7.14 -5.42 1.92
CA VAL A 32 -6.66 -4.13 1.43
C VAL A 32 -5.22 -4.28 0.93
N PHE A 33 -5.01 -3.95 -0.33
CA PHE A 33 -3.69 -3.77 -0.93
C PHE A 33 -3.33 -2.29 -0.89
N LEU A 34 -2.19 -1.95 -0.29
CA LEU A 34 -1.83 -0.55 -0.04
C LEU A 34 -1.18 0.16 -1.24
N GLY A 35 -0.89 -0.55 -2.34
CA GLY A 35 -0.27 0.04 -3.54
C GLY A 35 1.14 -0.47 -3.82
N ASP A 36 1.73 0.07 -4.86
CA ASP A 36 3.02 -0.27 -5.46
C ASP A 36 3.04 -1.65 -6.14
N ILE A 37 2.37 -1.69 -7.31
CA ILE A 37 2.36 -2.85 -8.22
C ILE A 37 3.64 -2.90 -9.06
N PHE A 38 4.10 -1.73 -9.52
CA PHE A 38 5.17 -1.58 -10.51
C PHE A 38 6.55 -1.51 -9.87
N GLN A 39 7.60 -1.54 -10.71
CA GLN A 39 9.02 -1.57 -10.38
C GLN A 39 9.54 -2.91 -9.85
N ARG A 40 10.84 -3.14 -10.05
CA ARG A 40 11.68 -4.22 -9.51
C ARG A 40 11.39 -5.62 -10.02
N GLY A 41 10.16 -5.97 -10.34
CA GLY A 41 9.78 -7.27 -10.91
C GLY A 41 9.68 -7.26 -12.42
N ASN A 42 9.17 -8.35 -13.00
CA ASN A 42 8.98 -8.51 -14.44
C ASN A 42 7.55 -8.87 -14.82
N GLU A 43 6.66 -9.04 -13.84
CA GLU A 43 5.29 -9.54 -14.03
C GLU A 43 4.28 -8.50 -13.52
N GLU A 44 4.56 -7.19 -13.77
CA GLU A 44 3.75 -6.09 -13.25
C GLU A 44 2.33 -6.11 -13.84
N PHE A 45 2.20 -6.41 -15.13
CA PHE A 45 0.90 -6.43 -15.81
C PHE A 45 0.06 -7.62 -15.37
N GLU A 46 0.69 -8.77 -15.13
CA GLU A 46 0.04 -9.96 -14.57
C GLU A 46 -0.41 -9.70 -13.13
N CYS A 47 0.40 -8.99 -12.33
CA CYS A 47 0.01 -8.55 -10.99
C CYS A 47 -1.18 -7.59 -11.03
N LEU A 48 -1.15 -6.61 -11.94
CA LEU A 48 -2.23 -5.65 -12.14
C LEU A 48 -3.56 -6.35 -12.50
N GLU A 49 -3.53 -7.30 -13.45
CA GLU A 49 -4.72 -8.06 -13.83
C GLU A 49 -5.25 -8.91 -12.67
N LEU A 50 -4.37 -9.62 -11.96
CA LEU A 50 -4.78 -10.44 -10.83
C LEU A 50 -5.42 -9.60 -9.72
N LEU A 51 -4.86 -8.42 -9.42
CA LEU A 51 -5.44 -7.49 -8.43
C LEU A 51 -6.80 -6.96 -8.89
N LYS A 52 -6.92 -6.57 -10.16
CA LYS A 52 -8.18 -6.10 -10.76
C LYS A 52 -9.29 -7.16 -10.67
N GLU A 53 -8.95 -8.43 -10.94
CA GLU A 53 -9.89 -9.55 -10.89
C GLU A 53 -10.22 -10.03 -9.47
N SER A 54 -9.37 -9.74 -8.50
CA SER A 54 -9.51 -10.25 -7.12
C SER A 54 -10.69 -9.65 -6.34
N GLY A 55 -11.17 -8.47 -6.74
CA GLY A 55 -12.24 -7.75 -6.05
C GLY A 55 -11.84 -7.19 -4.68
N ILE A 56 -10.55 -7.17 -4.34
CA ILE A 56 -10.03 -6.56 -3.11
C ILE A 56 -9.96 -5.04 -3.23
N ILE A 57 -9.87 -4.35 -2.10
CA ILE A 57 -9.62 -2.89 -2.11
C ILE A 57 -8.16 -2.65 -2.48
N CYS A 58 -7.92 -2.02 -3.63
CA CYS A 58 -6.60 -1.60 -4.07
C CYS A 58 -6.44 -0.10 -3.89
N LEU A 59 -5.38 0.31 -3.19
CA LEU A 59 -5.02 1.71 -2.99
C LEU A 59 -3.87 2.09 -3.93
N LYS A 60 -3.76 3.38 -4.20
CA LYS A 60 -2.73 3.95 -5.05
C LYS A 60 -1.46 4.22 -4.25
N GLY A 61 -0.33 3.62 -4.64
CA GLY A 61 0.99 3.96 -4.18
C GLY A 61 1.68 4.98 -5.10
N ASN A 62 2.96 5.29 -4.85
CA ASN A 62 3.70 6.18 -5.73
C ASN A 62 3.93 5.56 -7.11
N CYS A 63 4.08 4.26 -7.21
CA CYS A 63 4.24 3.59 -8.49
C CYS A 63 3.02 3.77 -9.40
N GLU A 64 1.81 3.70 -8.86
CA GLU A 64 0.57 3.97 -9.58
C GLU A 64 0.46 5.46 -9.96
N LEU A 65 0.87 6.39 -9.08
CA LEU A 65 0.91 7.82 -9.40
C LEU A 65 1.88 8.12 -10.55
N TYR A 66 3.05 7.49 -10.57
CA TYR A 66 4.01 7.64 -11.68
C TYR A 66 3.50 7.01 -12.97
N ALA A 67 2.81 5.87 -12.90
CA ALA A 67 2.17 5.26 -14.05
C ALA A 67 1.04 6.14 -14.61
N GLU A 68 0.30 6.85 -13.78
CA GLU A 68 -0.80 7.73 -14.17
C GLU A 68 -0.32 9.10 -14.68
N HIS A 69 0.55 9.77 -13.93
CA HIS A 69 0.91 11.18 -14.17
C HIS A 69 2.33 11.39 -14.70
N GLY A 70 3.19 10.35 -14.68
CA GLY A 70 4.62 10.47 -14.97
C GLY A 70 5.43 10.81 -13.72
N VAL A 71 6.75 10.86 -13.88
CA VAL A 71 7.69 11.08 -12.76
C VAL A 71 7.97 12.57 -12.47
N ASP A 72 7.42 13.50 -13.24
CA ASP A 72 7.59 14.96 -13.03
C ASP A 72 7.12 15.44 -11.65
N VAL A 73 6.34 14.62 -11.01
CA VAL A 73 5.75 14.84 -9.69
C VAL A 73 6.74 14.65 -8.54
N ASP A 74 7.87 13.97 -8.81
CA ASP A 74 8.90 13.66 -7.81
C ASP A 74 10.29 13.76 -8.45
N PRO A 75 11.04 14.85 -8.20
CA PRO A 75 12.37 15.03 -8.77
C PRO A 75 13.38 13.93 -8.40
N ASP A 76 13.19 13.26 -7.27
CA ASP A 76 14.13 12.22 -6.79
C ASP A 76 14.07 10.95 -7.64
N VAL A 77 13.00 10.79 -8.45
CA VAL A 77 12.77 9.61 -9.30
C VAL A 77 12.91 9.89 -10.80
N GLU A 78 13.49 11.01 -11.19
CA GLU A 78 13.74 11.36 -12.61
C GLU A 78 14.41 10.22 -13.40
N HIS A 79 15.29 9.46 -12.74
CA HIS A 79 15.98 8.30 -13.34
C HIS A 79 15.03 7.16 -13.75
N LEU A 80 13.75 7.18 -13.33
CA LEU A 80 12.74 6.20 -13.67
C LEU A 80 11.83 6.64 -14.83
N ARG A 81 12.09 7.79 -15.45
CA ARG A 81 11.24 8.37 -16.50
C ARG A 81 11.00 7.38 -17.66
N GLU A 82 12.06 6.84 -18.25
CA GLU A 82 11.94 5.90 -19.37
C GLU A 82 11.15 4.64 -18.98
N TYR A 83 11.36 4.14 -17.76
CA TYR A 83 10.62 2.99 -17.25
C TYR A 83 9.11 3.27 -17.20
N TYR A 84 8.69 4.39 -16.60
CA TYR A 84 7.26 4.71 -16.49
C TYR A 84 6.63 5.14 -17.80
N GLU A 85 7.37 5.76 -18.72
CA GLU A 85 6.91 5.98 -20.08
C GLU A 85 6.65 4.63 -20.79
N GLY A 86 7.53 3.65 -20.59
CA GLY A 86 7.35 2.28 -21.07
C GLY A 86 6.11 1.61 -20.47
N ILE A 87 5.88 1.73 -19.16
CA ILE A 87 4.67 1.22 -18.50
C ILE A 87 3.43 1.88 -19.11
N ARG A 88 3.37 3.20 -19.15
CA ARG A 88 2.21 3.97 -19.67
C ARG A 88 1.87 3.62 -21.12
N SER A 89 2.87 3.41 -21.97
CA SER A 89 2.67 3.05 -23.37
C SER A 89 2.06 1.66 -23.57
N ARG A 90 2.16 0.78 -22.58
CA ARG A 90 1.69 -0.61 -22.62
C ARG A 90 0.36 -0.81 -21.92
N LEU A 91 -0.06 0.11 -21.04
CA LEU A 91 -1.34 0.04 -20.34
C LEU A 91 -2.51 0.10 -21.34
N THR A 92 -3.46 -0.81 -21.17
CA THR A 92 -4.76 -0.72 -21.86
C THR A 92 -5.61 0.37 -21.26
N ALA A 93 -6.65 0.80 -21.97
CA ALA A 93 -7.62 1.78 -21.44
C ALA A 93 -8.27 1.28 -20.13
N GLU A 94 -8.62 -0.01 -20.07
CA GLU A 94 -9.23 -0.63 -18.89
C GLU A 94 -8.26 -0.65 -17.69
N GLN A 95 -6.98 -0.95 -17.91
CA GLN A 95 -5.94 -0.91 -16.86
C GLN A 95 -5.70 0.51 -16.37
N THR A 96 -5.65 1.47 -17.30
CA THR A 96 -5.53 2.89 -16.94
C THR A 96 -6.72 3.36 -16.10
N GLU A 97 -7.94 3.01 -16.48
CA GLU A 97 -9.15 3.33 -15.72
C GLU A 97 -9.13 2.69 -14.33
N PHE A 98 -8.70 1.43 -14.22
CA PHE A 98 -8.57 0.76 -12.92
C PHE A 98 -7.58 1.49 -12.01
N ILE A 99 -6.39 1.83 -12.50
CA ILE A 99 -5.38 2.60 -11.74
C ILE A 99 -5.94 3.98 -11.34
N SER A 100 -6.57 4.70 -12.26
CA SER A 100 -7.13 6.03 -11.98
C SER A 100 -8.22 6.01 -10.91
N ASN A 101 -8.98 4.93 -10.82
CA ASN A 101 -10.04 4.74 -9.84
C ASN A 101 -9.54 4.23 -8.47
N MET A 102 -8.28 3.82 -8.33
CA MET A 102 -7.73 3.45 -7.03
C MET A 102 -7.72 4.67 -6.09
N PRO A 103 -8.33 4.59 -4.90
CA PRO A 103 -8.25 5.68 -3.93
C PRO A 103 -6.85 5.75 -3.30
N LEU A 104 -6.49 6.93 -2.77
CA LEU A 104 -5.22 7.14 -2.06
C LEU A 104 -5.23 6.52 -0.66
N PHE A 105 -6.40 6.37 -0.05
CA PHE A 105 -6.59 5.78 1.26
C PHE A 105 -7.97 5.14 1.39
N TYR A 106 -8.09 4.25 2.34
CA TYR A 106 -9.36 3.67 2.75
C TYR A 106 -9.51 3.80 4.27
N GLU A 107 -10.67 4.25 4.70
CA GLU A 107 -11.02 4.38 6.12
C GLU A 107 -12.22 3.51 6.43
N THR A 108 -12.18 2.89 7.59
CA THR A 108 -13.31 2.11 8.09
C THR A 108 -13.45 2.25 9.60
N GLU A 109 -14.67 2.10 10.09
CA GLU A 109 -14.95 1.93 11.49
C GLU A 109 -15.66 0.59 11.67
N CYS A 110 -15.07 -0.32 12.41
CA CYS A 110 -15.69 -1.59 12.73
C CYS A 110 -15.47 -1.95 14.18
N CYS A 111 -16.47 -2.54 14.80
CA CYS A 111 -16.45 -2.94 16.21
C CYS A 111 -16.07 -1.79 17.18
N GLY A 112 -16.32 -0.52 16.79
CA GLY A 112 -15.95 0.66 17.57
C GLY A 112 -14.52 1.15 17.36
N HIS A 113 -13.73 0.52 16.48
CA HIS A 113 -12.37 0.91 16.16
C HIS A 113 -12.29 1.63 14.82
N LYS A 114 -11.64 2.80 14.80
CA LYS A 114 -11.38 3.58 13.58
C LYS A 114 -10.02 3.19 13.00
N MET A 115 -10.02 2.77 11.76
CA MET A 115 -8.79 2.34 11.07
C MET A 115 -8.62 3.09 9.75
N ARG A 116 -7.35 3.36 9.42
CA ARG A 116 -6.95 3.93 8.13
C ARG A 116 -5.90 3.06 7.46
N PHE A 117 -6.05 2.95 6.16
CA PHE A 117 -5.15 2.22 5.26
C PHE A 117 -4.70 3.18 4.17
N SER A 118 -3.40 3.31 3.96
CA SER A 118 -2.83 4.15 2.90
C SER A 118 -1.43 3.68 2.56
N HIS A 119 -0.95 3.98 1.35
CA HIS A 119 0.42 3.63 1.00
C HIS A 119 1.43 4.42 1.81
N PHE A 120 1.17 5.70 2.06
CA PHE A 120 2.04 6.59 2.85
C PHE A 120 1.24 7.44 3.84
N LEU A 121 1.93 7.96 4.84
CA LEU A 121 1.35 8.94 5.75
C LEU A 121 1.25 10.30 5.06
N PHE A 122 0.05 10.85 5.05
CA PHE A 122 -0.19 12.18 4.50
C PHE A 122 0.17 13.25 5.54
N LEU A 123 1.05 14.17 5.15
CA LEU A 123 1.29 15.41 5.89
C LEU A 123 0.35 16.52 5.44
N ASP A 124 -0.03 16.51 4.16
CA ASP A 124 -0.93 17.48 3.55
C ASP A 124 -1.78 16.78 2.49
N VAL A 125 -3.07 16.62 2.79
CA VAL A 125 -4.03 15.96 1.90
C VAL A 125 -4.42 16.83 0.70
N ASP A 126 -4.17 18.14 0.78
CA ASP A 126 -4.47 19.09 -0.29
C ASP A 126 -3.29 19.29 -1.25
N ALA A 127 -2.12 18.71 -0.93
CA ALA A 127 -0.98 18.74 -1.84
C ALA A 127 -1.30 17.95 -3.13
N PRO A 128 -0.89 18.44 -4.31
CA PRO A 128 -1.09 17.73 -5.57
C PRO A 128 -0.44 16.34 -5.59
N TYR A 129 0.55 16.12 -4.73
CA TYR A 129 1.22 14.83 -4.49
C TYR A 129 1.38 14.64 -3.00
N PRO A 130 0.40 13.99 -2.34
CA PRO A 130 0.35 13.89 -0.88
C PRO A 130 1.24 12.77 -0.34
N PHE A 131 2.46 12.64 -0.82
CA PHE A 131 3.44 11.70 -0.26
C PHE A 131 4.71 12.42 0.19
N LEU A 132 5.30 11.89 1.25
CA LEU A 132 6.62 12.31 1.69
C LEU A 132 7.65 11.82 0.66
N PRO A 133 8.49 12.69 0.09
CA PRO A 133 9.64 12.26 -0.70
C PRO A 133 10.47 11.25 0.10
N LEU A 134 11.04 10.26 -0.57
CA LEU A 134 11.93 9.26 0.06
C LEU A 134 13.06 9.91 0.87
N SER A 135 13.50 11.12 0.49
CA SER A 135 14.46 11.94 1.23
C SER A 135 13.95 12.36 2.61
N SER A 136 12.66 12.61 2.77
CA SER A 136 12.04 12.99 4.06
C SER A 136 12.00 11.82 5.04
N LEU A 137 11.84 10.59 4.57
CA LEU A 137 11.88 9.40 5.42
C LEU A 137 13.23 9.22 6.13
N LYS A 138 14.32 9.73 5.56
CA LYS A 138 15.67 9.66 6.12
C LYS A 138 15.92 10.68 7.24
N ASN A 139 15.08 11.69 7.38
CA ASN A 139 15.29 12.84 8.24
C ASN A 139 14.38 12.91 9.49
N GLY A 140 13.69 11.83 9.85
CA GLY A 140 12.78 11.80 11.01
C GLY A 140 11.45 12.54 10.81
N ASP A 141 11.14 12.99 9.58
CA ASP A 141 9.84 13.61 9.28
C ASP A 141 8.71 12.60 9.28
N PHE A 142 9.03 11.34 9.03
CA PHE A 142 8.09 10.23 9.17
C PHE A 142 7.60 10.07 10.63
N ASP A 143 8.52 10.14 11.61
CA ASP A 143 8.16 10.08 13.03
C ASP A 143 7.24 11.23 13.42
N LYS A 144 7.50 12.45 12.90
CA LYS A 144 6.62 13.61 13.13
C LYS A 144 5.24 13.40 12.51
N ALA A 145 5.16 12.81 11.32
CA ALA A 145 3.88 12.49 10.69
C ALA A 145 3.08 11.47 11.50
N CYS A 146 3.73 10.42 12.03
CA CYS A 146 3.10 9.44 12.91
C CYS A 146 2.52 10.08 14.18
N LEU A 147 3.16 11.14 14.69
CA LEU A 147 2.73 11.88 15.88
C LEU A 147 1.71 12.98 15.57
N SER A 148 1.32 13.18 14.30
CA SER A 148 0.38 14.22 13.91
C SER A 148 -1.02 13.98 14.47
N ALA A 149 -1.77 15.08 14.69
CA ALA A 149 -3.15 15.01 15.17
C ALA A 149 -4.06 14.25 14.18
N GLU A 150 -3.75 14.29 12.89
CA GLU A 150 -4.49 13.59 11.85
C GLU A 150 -4.38 12.07 11.98
N VAL A 151 -3.22 11.55 12.34
CA VAL A 151 -3.00 10.11 12.54
C VAL A 151 -3.58 9.65 13.88
N LYS A 152 -3.50 10.47 14.91
CA LYS A 152 -3.97 10.14 16.28
C LYS A 152 -5.48 9.98 16.40
N LYS A 153 -6.26 10.35 15.40
CA LYS A 153 -7.72 10.12 15.39
C LYS A 153 -8.11 8.68 15.06
N TYR A 154 -7.16 7.83 14.63
CA TYR A 154 -7.37 6.42 14.35
C TYR A 154 -6.82 5.54 15.46
N ASP A 155 -7.46 4.41 15.71
CA ASP A 155 -6.96 3.39 16.62
C ASP A 155 -5.81 2.59 15.98
N LEU A 156 -5.82 2.48 14.63
CA LEU A 156 -4.76 1.88 13.84
C LEU A 156 -4.66 2.54 12.47
N ALA A 157 -3.43 2.87 12.05
CA ALA A 157 -3.10 3.30 10.70
C ALA A 157 -2.08 2.35 10.09
N ALA A 158 -2.45 1.60 9.05
CA ALA A 158 -1.54 0.72 8.32
C ALA A 158 -0.99 1.42 7.08
N VAL A 159 0.35 1.38 6.89
CA VAL A 159 1.05 2.05 5.80
C VAL A 159 2.08 1.13 5.14
N GLY A 160 2.36 1.34 3.86
CA GLY A 160 3.37 0.67 3.06
C GLY A 160 4.64 1.51 2.84
N HIS A 161 5.11 1.59 1.59
CA HIS A 161 6.14 2.49 1.07
C HIS A 161 7.55 2.36 1.65
N SER A 162 7.69 2.18 2.95
CA SER A 162 9.01 2.11 3.62
C SER A 162 9.75 0.81 3.36
N HIS A 163 9.08 -0.23 2.87
CA HIS A 163 9.57 -1.60 2.74
C HIS A 163 10.05 -2.23 4.07
N GLN A 164 9.76 -1.62 5.19
CA GLN A 164 10.22 -2.05 6.50
C GLN A 164 9.06 -2.38 7.43
N ASN A 165 9.29 -3.31 8.33
CA ASN A 165 8.37 -3.58 9.42
C ASN A 165 8.71 -2.69 10.61
N PHE A 166 7.85 -1.74 10.91
CA PHE A 166 7.97 -0.94 12.14
C PHE A 166 6.58 -0.69 12.76
N VAL A 167 6.60 -0.25 13.99
CA VAL A 167 5.44 0.26 14.72
C VAL A 167 5.83 1.54 15.42
N ASN A 168 5.03 2.58 15.27
CA ASN A 168 5.18 3.83 15.98
C ASN A 168 3.79 4.30 16.47
N GLU A 169 3.55 4.18 17.78
CA GLU A 169 2.24 4.37 18.39
C GLU A 169 1.16 3.52 17.70
N ASN A 170 0.17 4.15 17.05
CA ASN A 170 -0.92 3.51 16.32
C ASN A 170 -0.63 3.28 14.82
N VAL A 171 0.56 3.63 14.36
CA VAL A 171 1.00 3.42 12.97
C VAL A 171 1.74 2.09 12.85
N VAL A 172 1.29 1.26 11.93
CA VAL A 172 1.91 -0.04 11.62
C VAL A 172 2.33 -0.05 10.16
N SER A 173 3.63 -0.15 9.90
CA SER A 173 4.14 -0.31 8.53
C SER A 173 4.08 -1.77 8.10
N VAL A 174 3.64 -1.98 6.86
CA VAL A 174 3.62 -3.29 6.19
C VAL A 174 4.85 -3.39 5.30
N SER A 175 5.64 -4.46 5.44
CA SER A 175 6.80 -4.68 4.55
C SER A 175 6.38 -4.93 3.11
N ALA A 176 7.32 -4.74 2.19
CA ALA A 176 7.09 -4.98 0.77
C ALA A 176 6.87 -6.48 0.50
N ALA A 177 5.65 -6.86 0.13
CA ALA A 177 5.27 -8.25 -0.10
C ALA A 177 6.03 -8.89 -1.28
N GLY A 178 6.49 -8.08 -2.22
CA GLY A 178 7.29 -8.54 -3.37
C GLY A 178 8.76 -8.81 -3.09
N LEU A 179 9.27 -8.51 -1.89
CA LEU A 179 10.68 -8.62 -1.54
C LEU A 179 10.95 -9.80 -0.59
N GLU A 180 12.24 -10.13 -0.42
CA GLU A 180 12.67 -11.18 0.50
C GLU A 180 12.41 -10.80 1.96
N GLY A 181 11.97 -11.76 2.77
CA GLY A 181 11.63 -11.52 4.18
C GLY A 181 10.29 -10.78 4.39
N ALA A 182 9.46 -10.77 3.37
CA ALA A 182 8.17 -10.09 3.35
C ALA A 182 7.16 -10.66 4.34
N SER A 183 6.24 -9.80 4.76
CA SER A 183 5.07 -10.19 5.57
C SER A 183 3.85 -9.35 5.20
N TRP A 184 2.68 -9.87 5.50
CA TRP A 184 1.43 -9.14 5.46
C TRP A 184 0.80 -9.08 6.87
N LEU A 185 -0.16 -8.20 7.10
CA LEU A 185 -0.83 -8.06 8.38
C LEU A 185 -2.20 -8.74 8.35
N LEU A 186 -2.51 -9.50 9.39
CA LEU A 186 -3.87 -9.88 9.73
C LEU A 186 -4.30 -9.06 10.96
N ILE A 187 -5.27 -8.19 10.79
CA ILE A 187 -5.86 -7.38 11.85
C ILE A 187 -7.14 -8.08 12.31
N GLU A 188 -7.30 -8.25 13.61
CA GLU A 188 -8.52 -8.78 14.22
C GLU A 188 -9.14 -7.73 15.14
N ALA A 189 -10.41 -7.41 14.89
CA ALA A 189 -11.17 -6.42 15.64
C ALA A 189 -12.47 -7.03 16.15
N ASP A 190 -12.74 -6.85 17.45
CA ASP A 190 -14.02 -7.10 18.09
C ASP A 190 -14.40 -5.91 19.01
N GLU A 191 -15.54 -5.96 19.69
CA GLU A 191 -16.01 -4.87 20.57
C GLU A 191 -15.09 -4.57 21.77
N LYS A 192 -14.11 -5.44 22.07
CA LYS A 192 -13.23 -5.34 23.24
C LYS A 192 -11.78 -5.12 22.88
N SER A 193 -11.37 -5.50 21.67
CA SER A 193 -9.96 -5.52 21.29
C SER A 193 -9.74 -5.21 19.82
N LEU A 194 -8.60 -4.59 19.57
CA LEU A 194 -7.98 -4.42 18.25
C LEU A 194 -6.55 -4.97 18.34
N SER A 195 -6.25 -5.96 17.55
CA SER A 195 -4.93 -6.59 17.51
C SER A 195 -4.50 -6.87 16.08
N TYR A 196 -3.22 -7.12 15.87
CA TYR A 196 -2.71 -7.56 14.57
C TYR A 196 -1.56 -8.55 14.74
N GLU A 197 -1.40 -9.42 13.76
CA GLU A 197 -0.24 -10.29 13.61
C GLU A 197 0.42 -10.07 12.24
N ARG A 198 1.75 -10.30 12.16
CA ARG A 198 2.50 -10.31 10.91
C ARG A 198 2.66 -11.75 10.45
N ILE A 199 2.27 -12.03 9.22
CA ILE A 199 2.34 -13.36 8.62
C ILE A 199 3.39 -13.34 7.52
N SER A 200 4.43 -14.18 7.67
CA SER A 200 5.49 -14.29 6.67
C SER A 200 4.97 -14.84 5.34
N ILE A 201 5.51 -14.32 4.24
CA ILE A 201 5.25 -14.81 2.88
C ILE A 201 6.35 -15.83 2.57
N GLU A 202 5.98 -17.10 2.50
CA GLU A 202 6.89 -18.23 2.24
C GLU A 202 6.75 -18.76 0.80
#